data_a2b5c352c8a14fde4bb51958d6c01db4
#
_entry.id   a2b5c352c8a14fde4bb51958d6c01db4
#
_cell.length_a   1.000
_cell.length_b   1.000
_cell.length_c   1.000
_cell.angle_alpha   90.00
_cell.angle_beta   90.00
_cell.angle_gamma   90.00
#
_symmetry.space_group_name_H-M   'P 1'
#
loop_
_entity.id
_entity.type
_entity.pdbx_description
1 polymer ?
#
loop_
_entity_poly.entity_id
_entity_poly.type
_entity_poly.pdbx_seq_one_letter_code
_entity_poly.pdbx_strand_id
1 'polypeptide(L)'
;YLGALESVAEGLGLDLIGIAAEPYAVARSIGMEQGQDFSAIFMDIGGGTTDIALVRGGGLEGTKIFSIGGRAFTKHIAQELNISFAQAEELKMAYSANDLDNKKEEKLANILAEDISVWLEGVKMTLQEFGETELLPRRILLCGGGSLLPEVKRALENEEWTQDLAFSQKPQVEFIQPGDVKTIIDETRTLN
;
A
#
# COMPACT_ATOMS: atom_id res chain seq x y z
N TYR A 1 -2.22 -20.60 -4.84
CA TYR A 1 -0.94 -19.91 -4.53
C TYR A 1 -0.05 -20.73 -3.59
N LEU A 2 -0.57 -21.35 -2.51
CA LEU A 2 0.23 -22.12 -1.55
C LEU A 2 0.98 -23.27 -2.22
N GLY A 3 0.30 -24.12 -3.01
CA GLY A 3 0.93 -25.21 -3.73
C GLY A 3 2.01 -24.78 -4.73
N ALA A 4 1.92 -23.56 -5.29
CA ALA A 4 2.98 -23.04 -6.14
C ALA A 4 4.25 -22.69 -5.33
N LEU A 5 4.10 -22.13 -4.13
CA LEU A 5 5.23 -21.84 -3.23
C LEU A 5 5.90 -23.15 -2.76
N GLU A 6 5.10 -24.16 -2.40
CA GLU A 6 5.58 -25.49 -2.03
C GLU A 6 6.38 -26.11 -3.18
N SER A 7 5.84 -26.09 -4.43
CA SER A 7 6.51 -26.64 -5.59
C SER A 7 7.81 -25.90 -5.91
N VAL A 8 7.88 -24.58 -5.72
CA VAL A 8 9.12 -23.81 -5.91
C VAL A 8 10.16 -24.17 -4.86
N ALA A 9 9.77 -24.25 -3.59
CA ALA A 9 10.69 -24.64 -2.51
C ALA A 9 11.24 -26.06 -2.74
N GLU A 10 10.39 -27.02 -3.09
CA GLU A 10 10.76 -28.38 -3.40
C GLU A 10 11.71 -28.45 -4.62
N GLY A 11 11.38 -27.71 -5.70
CA GLY A 11 12.21 -27.63 -6.90
C GLY A 11 13.60 -27.04 -6.66
N LEU A 12 13.76 -26.21 -5.62
CA LEU A 12 15.03 -25.63 -5.19
C LEU A 12 15.74 -26.45 -4.11
N GLY A 13 15.15 -27.58 -3.68
CA GLY A 13 15.68 -28.40 -2.59
C GLY A 13 15.66 -27.70 -1.22
N LEU A 14 14.69 -26.80 -1.01
CA LEU A 14 14.51 -26.05 0.23
C LEU A 14 13.35 -26.60 1.04
N ASP A 15 13.50 -26.63 2.36
CA ASP A 15 12.42 -26.96 3.28
C ASP A 15 11.57 -25.70 3.55
N LEU A 16 10.27 -25.77 3.25
CA LEU A 16 9.33 -24.70 3.55
C LEU A 16 8.93 -24.75 5.03
N ILE A 17 9.52 -23.88 5.85
CA ILE A 17 9.29 -23.84 7.30
C ILE A 17 8.09 -22.98 7.73
N GLY A 18 7.56 -22.13 6.84
CA GLY A 18 6.39 -21.31 7.14
C GLY A 18 6.00 -20.42 5.98
N ILE A 19 4.77 -19.97 6.00
CA ILE A 19 4.21 -18.98 5.04
C ILE A 19 3.56 -17.87 5.85
N ALA A 20 3.88 -16.64 5.52
CA ALA A 20 3.30 -15.45 6.13
C ALA A 20 2.63 -14.57 5.06
N ALA A 21 1.54 -13.91 5.41
CA ALA A 21 0.97 -12.87 4.56
C ALA A 21 1.92 -11.66 4.52
N GLU A 22 2.08 -11.04 3.35
CA GLU A 22 3.00 -9.92 3.14
C GLU A 22 2.79 -8.78 4.14
N PRO A 23 1.56 -8.26 4.40
CA PRO A 23 1.36 -7.20 5.37
C PRO A 23 1.78 -7.58 6.79
N TYR A 24 1.65 -8.87 7.16
CA TYR A 24 2.13 -9.37 8.44
C TYR A 24 3.66 -9.36 8.51
N ALA A 25 4.33 -9.80 7.44
CA ALA A 25 5.79 -9.79 7.36
C ALA A 25 6.33 -8.35 7.47
N VAL A 26 5.70 -7.39 6.77
CA VAL A 26 6.04 -5.96 6.86
C VAL A 26 5.85 -5.44 8.28
N ALA A 27 4.70 -5.71 8.90
CA ALA A 27 4.42 -5.27 10.27
C ALA A 27 5.46 -5.81 11.27
N ARG A 28 5.84 -7.08 11.12
CA ARG A 28 6.89 -7.72 11.94
C ARG A 28 8.26 -7.06 11.75
N SER A 29 8.60 -6.69 10.52
CA SER A 29 9.91 -6.14 10.18
C SER A 29 10.17 -4.75 10.77
N ILE A 30 9.14 -3.93 10.96
CA ILE A 30 9.25 -2.55 11.47
C ILE A 30 9.08 -2.41 12.98
N GLY A 31 8.92 -3.50 13.73
CA GLY A 31 9.02 -3.47 15.19
C GLY A 31 7.84 -3.99 16.00
N MET A 32 6.96 -4.80 15.41
CA MET A 32 5.90 -5.51 16.16
C MET A 32 6.44 -6.34 17.35
N GLU A 33 7.75 -6.70 17.33
CA GLU A 33 8.36 -7.55 18.36
C GLU A 33 8.66 -6.83 19.68
N GLN A 34 8.51 -5.51 19.76
CA GLN A 34 9.03 -4.75 20.90
C GLN A 34 8.08 -4.63 22.09
N GLY A 35 6.99 -5.42 22.14
CA GLY A 35 6.09 -5.44 23.31
C GLY A 35 5.43 -4.09 23.64
N GLN A 36 5.52 -3.13 22.73
CA GLN A 36 4.86 -1.84 22.83
C GLN A 36 3.45 -1.94 22.28
N ASP A 37 2.62 -1.06 22.73
CA ASP A 37 1.21 -0.88 22.31
C ASP A 37 1.14 -0.32 20.87
N PHE A 38 1.70 -1.13 19.92
CA PHE A 38 1.82 -0.74 18.52
C PHE A 38 0.53 -1.08 17.77
N SER A 39 -0.15 -0.03 17.32
CA SER A 39 -1.37 -0.17 16.52
C SER A 39 -1.27 0.68 15.26
N ALA A 40 -1.52 0.06 14.10
CA ALA A 40 -1.45 0.71 12.81
C ALA A 40 -2.29 -0.03 11.76
N ILE A 41 -2.65 0.69 10.70
CA ILE A 41 -3.18 0.15 9.46
C ILE A 41 -2.03 0.12 8.45
N PHE A 42 -1.72 -1.04 7.91
CA PHE A 42 -0.77 -1.21 6.82
C PHE A 42 -1.52 -1.25 5.51
N MET A 43 -1.05 -0.51 4.51
CA MET A 43 -1.59 -0.53 3.15
C MET A 43 -0.46 -0.76 2.16
N ASP A 44 -0.43 -1.93 1.54
CA ASP A 44 0.43 -2.23 0.41
C ASP A 44 -0.34 -2.00 -0.88
N ILE A 45 0.07 -0.99 -1.65
CA ILE A 45 -0.54 -0.68 -2.94
C ILE A 45 0.37 -1.22 -4.03
N GLY A 46 0.12 -2.49 -4.37
CA GLY A 46 0.86 -3.21 -5.39
C GLY A 46 0.45 -2.85 -6.81
N GLY A 47 0.88 -3.66 -7.78
CA GLY A 47 0.50 -3.47 -9.18
C GLY A 47 -0.94 -3.83 -9.48
N GLY A 48 -1.49 -4.88 -8.88
CA GLY A 48 -2.84 -5.40 -9.16
C GLY A 48 -3.82 -5.28 -8.01
N THR A 49 -3.33 -5.20 -6.79
CA THR A 49 -4.12 -5.24 -5.56
C THR A 49 -3.70 -4.14 -4.60
N THR A 50 -4.60 -3.84 -3.69
CA THR A 50 -4.30 -3.13 -2.45
C THR A 50 -4.58 -4.10 -1.30
N ASP A 51 -3.56 -4.35 -0.50
CA ASP A 51 -3.59 -5.23 0.65
C ASP A 51 -3.61 -4.39 1.92
N ILE A 52 -4.60 -4.61 2.79
CA ILE A 52 -4.76 -3.88 4.05
C ILE A 52 -4.65 -4.84 5.22
N ALA A 53 -3.76 -4.55 6.17
CA ALA A 53 -3.66 -5.25 7.43
C ALA A 53 -3.94 -4.32 8.60
N LEU A 54 -4.72 -4.79 9.55
CA LEU A 54 -4.98 -4.11 10.82
C LEU A 54 -4.16 -4.78 11.92
N VAL A 55 -3.29 -4.00 12.54
CA VAL A 55 -2.49 -4.39 13.70
C VAL A 55 -2.95 -3.61 14.91
N ARG A 56 -3.15 -4.30 16.03
CA ARG A 56 -3.61 -3.72 17.28
C ARG A 56 -2.84 -4.33 18.46
N GLY A 57 -2.31 -3.47 19.34
CA GLY A 57 -1.53 -3.93 20.49
C GLY A 57 -0.39 -4.89 20.14
N GLY A 58 0.25 -4.71 19.00
CA GLY A 58 1.29 -5.60 18.49
C GLY A 58 0.79 -6.92 17.87
N GLY A 59 -0.52 -7.18 17.83
CA GLY A 59 -1.13 -8.35 17.21
C GLY A 59 -1.76 -8.04 15.85
N LEU A 60 -1.66 -8.98 14.90
CA LEU A 60 -2.38 -8.89 13.64
C LEU A 60 -3.85 -9.27 13.89
N GLU A 61 -4.76 -8.31 13.71
CA GLU A 61 -6.21 -8.54 13.84
C GLU A 61 -6.78 -9.20 12.57
N GLY A 62 -6.31 -8.77 11.39
CA GLY A 62 -6.73 -9.35 10.14
C GLY A 62 -6.08 -8.71 8.93
N THR A 63 -6.29 -9.33 7.77
CA THR A 63 -5.89 -8.82 6.47
C THR A 63 -7.05 -8.88 5.50
N LYS A 64 -7.15 -7.88 4.63
CA LYS A 64 -8.14 -7.77 3.56
C LYS A 64 -7.45 -7.33 2.29
N ILE A 65 -7.99 -7.73 1.14
CA ILE A 65 -7.43 -7.44 -0.18
C ILE A 65 -8.55 -7.03 -1.12
N PHE A 66 -8.30 -6.01 -1.93
CA PHE A 66 -9.17 -5.70 -3.06
C PHE A 66 -8.37 -5.46 -4.35
N SER A 67 -9.02 -5.69 -5.50
CA SER A 67 -8.35 -5.79 -6.81
C SER A 67 -8.24 -4.45 -7.54
N ILE A 68 -7.70 -3.42 -6.87
CA ILE A 68 -7.29 -2.15 -7.48
C ILE A 68 -5.87 -1.85 -7.00
N GLY A 69 -4.97 -1.58 -7.95
CA GLY A 69 -3.58 -1.22 -7.70
C GLY A 69 -3.01 -0.41 -8.87
N GLY A 70 -1.72 -0.16 -8.87
CA GLY A 70 -1.04 0.73 -9.80
C GLY A 70 -1.29 0.46 -11.28
N ARG A 71 -1.59 -0.79 -11.67
CA ARG A 71 -1.89 -1.16 -13.07
C ARG A 71 -3.26 -0.63 -13.54
N ALA A 72 -4.23 -0.46 -12.64
CA ALA A 72 -5.50 0.16 -12.98
C ALA A 72 -5.28 1.62 -13.40
N PHE A 73 -4.49 2.36 -12.62
CA PHE A 73 -4.10 3.74 -12.91
C PHE A 73 -3.34 3.85 -14.23
N THR A 74 -2.36 2.97 -14.46
CA THR A 74 -1.61 2.92 -15.73
C THR A 74 -2.53 2.68 -16.92
N LYS A 75 -3.49 1.76 -16.79
CA LYS A 75 -4.45 1.44 -17.85
C LYS A 75 -5.32 2.65 -18.19
N HIS A 76 -5.79 3.39 -17.21
CA HIS A 76 -6.60 4.59 -17.42
C HIS A 76 -5.77 5.70 -18.08
N ILE A 77 -4.54 5.95 -17.63
CA ILE A 77 -3.62 6.89 -18.30
C ILE A 77 -3.42 6.49 -19.78
N ALA A 78 -3.20 5.20 -20.07
CA ALA A 78 -3.01 4.71 -21.43
C ALA A 78 -4.23 5.00 -22.32
N GLN A 79 -5.44 4.81 -21.79
CA GLN A 79 -6.69 5.07 -22.48
C GLN A 79 -6.91 6.57 -22.74
N GLU A 80 -6.78 7.41 -21.71
CA GLU A 80 -7.01 8.85 -21.80
C GLU A 80 -6.00 9.58 -22.71
N LEU A 81 -4.76 9.08 -22.73
CA LEU A 81 -3.72 9.67 -23.57
C LEU A 81 -3.58 8.98 -24.93
N ASN A 82 -4.30 7.87 -25.18
CA ASN A 82 -4.20 7.04 -26.37
C ASN A 82 -2.75 6.60 -26.66
N ILE A 83 -2.07 6.09 -25.64
CA ILE A 83 -0.71 5.59 -25.68
C ILE A 83 -0.65 4.12 -25.25
N SER A 84 0.49 3.45 -25.49
CA SER A 84 0.68 2.08 -25.00
C SER A 84 0.73 2.01 -23.46
N PHE A 85 0.42 0.83 -22.94
CA PHE A 85 0.53 0.58 -21.48
C PHE A 85 1.96 0.85 -20.96
N ALA A 86 2.99 0.47 -21.73
CA ALA A 86 4.39 0.70 -21.35
C ALA A 86 4.71 2.19 -21.24
N GLN A 87 4.28 2.99 -22.22
CA GLN A 87 4.47 4.45 -22.21
C GLN A 87 3.70 5.11 -21.05
N ALA A 88 2.50 4.63 -20.76
CA ALA A 88 1.72 5.12 -19.62
C ALA A 88 2.37 4.77 -18.27
N GLU A 89 2.98 3.58 -18.15
CA GLU A 89 3.72 3.18 -16.96
C GLU A 89 4.96 4.05 -16.74
N GLU A 90 5.75 4.27 -17.79
CA GLU A 90 6.91 5.19 -17.73
C GLU A 90 6.49 6.60 -17.31
N LEU A 91 5.39 7.10 -17.87
CA LEU A 91 4.86 8.42 -17.57
C LEU A 91 4.36 8.50 -16.10
N LYS A 92 3.67 7.47 -15.61
CA LYS A 92 3.23 7.37 -14.22
C LYS A 92 4.42 7.32 -13.25
N MET A 93 5.47 6.57 -13.59
CA MET A 93 6.68 6.51 -12.77
C MET A 93 7.39 7.86 -12.71
N ALA A 94 7.56 8.56 -13.85
CA ALA A 94 8.12 9.90 -13.91
C ALA A 94 7.29 10.90 -13.08
N TYR A 95 5.95 10.77 -13.13
CA TYR A 95 5.03 11.56 -12.32
C TYR A 95 5.25 11.33 -10.81
N SER A 96 5.32 10.06 -10.39
CA SER A 96 5.57 9.71 -8.98
C SER A 96 6.94 10.20 -8.49
N ALA A 97 7.92 10.30 -9.39
CA ALA A 97 9.25 10.82 -9.10
C ALA A 97 9.36 12.35 -9.16
N ASN A 98 8.25 13.06 -9.48
CA ASN A 98 8.23 14.51 -9.70
C ASN A 98 9.20 14.95 -10.80
N ASP A 99 9.32 14.14 -11.85
CA ASP A 99 10.22 14.32 -13.02
C ASP A 99 9.44 14.67 -14.30
N LEU A 100 8.42 15.49 -14.16
CA LEU A 100 7.61 15.97 -15.28
C LEU A 100 7.53 17.49 -15.26
N ASP A 101 7.19 18.08 -16.42
CA ASP A 101 6.82 19.49 -16.50
C ASP A 101 5.40 19.71 -15.92
N ASN A 102 5.15 20.90 -15.37
CA ASN A 102 3.89 21.26 -14.70
C ASN A 102 2.63 20.95 -15.52
N LYS A 103 2.70 21.09 -16.86
CA LYS A 103 1.54 20.84 -17.74
C LYS A 103 1.19 19.36 -17.82
N LYS A 104 2.21 18.48 -17.84
CA LYS A 104 2.01 17.04 -17.82
C LYS A 104 1.55 16.57 -16.45
N GLU A 105 2.13 17.13 -15.38
CA GLU A 105 1.70 16.85 -14.01
C GLU A 105 0.23 17.17 -13.80
N GLU A 106 -0.23 18.39 -14.16
CA GLU A 106 -1.63 18.79 -14.06
C GLU A 106 -2.56 17.84 -14.85
N LYS A 107 -2.15 17.47 -16.08
CA LYS A 107 -2.92 16.53 -16.89
C LYS A 107 -3.07 15.17 -16.24
N LEU A 108 -1.97 14.62 -15.71
CA LEU A 108 -1.99 13.33 -15.03
C LEU A 108 -2.76 13.37 -13.71
N ALA A 109 -2.59 14.41 -12.92
CA ALA A 109 -3.37 14.63 -11.70
C ALA A 109 -4.88 14.60 -11.98
N ASN A 110 -5.32 15.27 -13.06
CA ASN A 110 -6.73 15.28 -13.46
C ASN A 110 -7.23 13.89 -13.89
N ILE A 111 -6.43 13.12 -14.64
CA ILE A 111 -6.77 11.74 -15.02
C ILE A 111 -6.87 10.85 -13.78
N LEU A 112 -5.92 10.94 -12.87
CA LEU A 112 -5.83 10.08 -11.68
C LEU A 112 -6.86 10.42 -10.61
N ALA A 113 -7.41 11.63 -10.58
CA ALA A 113 -8.34 12.06 -9.54
C ALA A 113 -9.57 11.14 -9.41
N GLU A 114 -10.14 10.70 -10.55
CA GLU A 114 -11.28 9.79 -10.56
C GLU A 114 -10.88 8.39 -10.07
N ASP A 115 -9.75 7.87 -10.54
CA ASP A 115 -9.23 6.56 -10.12
C ASP A 115 -8.96 6.50 -8.62
N ILE A 116 -8.36 7.56 -8.08
CA ILE A 116 -8.05 7.66 -6.66
C ILE A 116 -9.32 7.75 -5.82
N SER A 117 -10.37 8.41 -6.32
CA SER A 117 -11.66 8.44 -5.65
C SER A 117 -12.27 7.03 -5.55
N VAL A 118 -12.26 6.27 -6.65
CA VAL A 118 -12.75 4.88 -6.67
C VAL A 118 -11.89 3.98 -5.79
N TRP A 119 -10.57 4.14 -5.82
CA TRP A 119 -9.65 3.40 -4.95
C TRP A 119 -9.92 3.70 -3.47
N LEU A 120 -10.14 4.96 -3.10
CA LEU A 120 -10.41 5.39 -1.74
C LEU A 120 -11.73 4.80 -1.19
N GLU A 121 -12.76 4.70 -2.02
CA GLU A 121 -13.98 3.99 -1.66
C GLU A 121 -13.70 2.50 -1.38
N GLY A 122 -12.83 1.86 -2.17
CA GLY A 122 -12.36 0.50 -1.90
C GLY A 122 -11.66 0.38 -0.54
N VAL A 123 -10.81 1.33 -0.18
CA VAL A 123 -10.17 1.42 1.14
C VAL A 123 -11.21 1.54 2.24
N LYS A 124 -12.17 2.47 2.08
CA LYS A 124 -13.25 2.72 3.05
C LYS A 124 -14.08 1.46 3.31
N MET A 125 -14.56 0.82 2.24
CA MET A 125 -15.33 -0.43 2.33
C MET A 125 -14.54 -1.54 3.05
N THR A 126 -13.26 -1.66 2.70
CA THR A 126 -12.37 -2.66 3.30
C THR A 126 -12.16 -2.42 4.79
N LEU A 127 -11.99 -1.17 5.21
CA LEU A 127 -11.83 -0.82 6.62
C LEU A 127 -13.11 -1.04 7.43
N GLN A 128 -14.29 -0.82 6.82
CA GLN A 128 -15.58 -1.14 7.45
C GLN A 128 -15.75 -2.63 7.75
N GLU A 129 -15.14 -3.51 6.96
CA GLU A 129 -15.20 -4.96 7.17
C GLU A 129 -14.37 -5.46 8.36
N PHE A 130 -13.49 -4.66 8.96
CA PHE A 130 -12.76 -5.04 10.18
C PHE A 130 -13.62 -4.97 11.45
N GLY A 131 -14.86 -4.53 11.33
CA GLY A 131 -15.84 -4.49 12.41
C GLY A 131 -15.93 -3.15 13.12
N GLU A 132 -17.07 -2.96 13.80
CA GLU A 132 -17.45 -1.68 14.44
C GLU A 132 -17.11 -1.64 15.93
N THR A 133 -16.53 -2.70 16.49
CA THR A 133 -16.41 -2.86 17.95
C THR A 133 -15.26 -2.08 18.55
N GLU A 134 -14.25 -1.75 17.78
CA GLU A 134 -13.08 -1.01 18.24
C GLU A 134 -12.66 0.09 17.26
N LEU A 135 -12.11 1.19 17.83
CA LEU A 135 -11.66 2.33 17.02
C LEU A 135 -10.49 1.96 16.12
N LEU A 136 -10.49 2.41 14.88
CA LEU A 136 -9.37 2.25 13.97
C LEU A 136 -8.15 3.05 14.46
N PRO A 137 -6.94 2.48 14.36
CA PRO A 137 -5.70 3.20 14.66
C PRO A 137 -5.54 4.41 13.73
N ARG A 138 -5.04 5.51 14.28
CA ARG A 138 -4.77 6.71 13.48
C ARG A 138 -3.61 6.55 12.51
N ARG A 139 -2.67 5.65 12.81
CA ARG A 139 -1.44 5.48 12.03
C ARG A 139 -1.71 4.62 10.81
N ILE A 140 -1.48 5.18 9.62
CA ILE A 140 -1.56 4.50 8.34
C ILE A 140 -0.15 4.42 7.76
N LEU A 141 0.32 3.21 7.52
CA LEU A 141 1.64 2.92 7.00
C LEU A 141 1.54 2.41 5.57
N LEU A 142 2.13 3.15 4.65
CA LEU A 142 2.08 2.87 3.21
C LEU A 142 3.33 2.16 2.72
N CYS A 143 3.15 1.16 1.88
CA CYS A 143 4.18 0.54 1.06
C CYS A 143 3.64 0.16 -0.32
N GLY A 144 4.48 -0.44 -1.15
CA GLY A 144 4.15 -0.78 -2.54
C GLY A 144 4.31 0.38 -3.51
N GLY A 145 4.59 0.05 -4.78
CA GLY A 145 4.89 1.06 -5.82
C GLY A 145 3.72 2.00 -6.14
N GLY A 146 2.47 1.53 -5.97
CA GLY A 146 1.27 2.35 -6.17
C GLY A 146 1.11 3.46 -5.13
N SER A 147 1.67 3.28 -3.94
CA SER A 147 1.61 4.28 -2.86
C SER A 147 2.40 5.56 -3.15
N LEU A 148 3.34 5.50 -4.08
CA LEU A 148 4.21 6.62 -4.45
C LEU A 148 3.48 7.71 -5.26
N LEU A 149 2.26 7.45 -5.74
CA LEU A 149 1.45 8.49 -6.38
C LEU A 149 1.06 9.57 -5.37
N PRO A 150 1.33 10.85 -5.65
CA PRO A 150 1.05 11.96 -4.72
C PRO A 150 -0.41 12.02 -4.27
N GLU A 151 -1.35 11.65 -5.17
CA GLU A 151 -2.79 11.64 -4.93
C GLU A 151 -3.19 10.64 -3.85
N VAL A 152 -2.52 9.50 -3.77
CA VAL A 152 -2.80 8.46 -2.75
C VAL A 152 -2.65 9.04 -1.34
N LYS A 153 -1.50 9.64 -1.07
CA LYS A 153 -1.25 10.23 0.24
C LYS A 153 -2.20 11.39 0.53
N ARG A 154 -2.39 12.30 -0.44
CA ARG A 154 -3.32 13.45 -0.30
C ARG A 154 -4.75 13.00 -0.02
N ALA A 155 -5.22 11.95 -0.71
CA ALA A 155 -6.55 11.39 -0.49
C ALA A 155 -6.71 10.83 0.92
N LEU A 156 -5.72 10.10 1.42
CA LEU A 156 -5.74 9.52 2.77
C LEU A 156 -5.59 10.57 3.88
N GLU A 157 -4.94 11.69 3.62
CA GLU A 157 -4.80 12.81 4.57
C GLU A 157 -6.03 13.73 4.61
N ASN A 158 -6.93 13.67 3.61
CA ASN A 158 -8.21 14.37 3.63
C ASN A 158 -9.15 13.72 4.65
N GLU A 159 -9.75 14.51 5.54
CA GLU A 159 -10.61 13.99 6.61
C GLU A 159 -12.01 13.55 6.13
N GLU A 160 -12.43 13.99 4.94
CA GLU A 160 -13.80 13.76 4.47
C GLU A 160 -14.13 12.26 4.33
N TRP A 161 -13.19 11.44 3.88
CA TRP A 161 -13.41 10.01 3.69
C TRP A 161 -13.53 9.21 5.00
N THR A 162 -13.06 9.79 6.12
CA THR A 162 -13.07 9.13 7.42
C THR A 162 -14.37 9.32 8.20
N GLN A 163 -15.29 10.16 7.71
CA GLN A 163 -16.51 10.54 8.45
C GLN A 163 -17.40 9.36 8.85
N ASP A 164 -17.40 8.29 8.03
CA ASP A 164 -18.18 7.08 8.30
C ASP A 164 -17.33 5.95 8.92
N LEU A 165 -16.12 6.26 9.37
CA LEU A 165 -15.18 5.31 9.98
C LEU A 165 -14.82 5.74 11.40
N ALA A 166 -14.81 4.80 12.31
CA ALA A 166 -14.51 5.06 13.72
C ALA A 166 -13.01 5.13 14.00
N PHE A 167 -12.32 6.12 13.45
CA PHE A 167 -10.91 6.36 13.79
C PHE A 167 -10.76 6.89 15.22
N SER A 168 -9.71 6.47 15.92
CA SER A 168 -9.38 6.96 17.26
C SER A 168 -9.00 8.45 17.27
N GLN A 169 -8.39 8.91 16.19
CA GLN A 169 -7.95 10.29 15.93
C GLN A 169 -7.80 10.47 14.42
N LYS A 170 -7.57 11.73 13.97
CA LYS A 170 -7.22 12.03 12.57
C LYS A 170 -6.11 11.12 12.08
N PRO A 171 -6.27 10.45 10.92
CA PRO A 171 -5.23 9.61 10.34
C PRO A 171 -3.89 10.34 10.13
N GLN A 172 -2.81 9.63 10.43
CA GLN A 172 -1.44 10.02 10.11
C GLN A 172 -0.88 9.04 9.09
N VAL A 173 -0.53 9.56 7.92
CA VAL A 173 -0.07 8.76 6.78
C VAL A 173 1.45 8.86 6.66
N GLU A 174 2.11 7.73 6.79
CA GLU A 174 3.56 7.60 6.75
C GLU A 174 3.96 6.55 5.71
N PHE A 175 5.08 6.77 5.00
CA PHE A 175 5.68 5.74 4.15
C PHE A 175 6.62 4.88 4.97
N ILE A 176 6.58 3.56 4.76
CA ILE A 176 7.59 2.65 5.27
C ILE A 176 8.84 2.83 4.42
N GLN A 177 9.93 3.20 5.07
CA GLN A 177 11.24 3.35 4.45
C GLN A 177 12.08 2.08 4.67
N PRO A 178 13.01 1.73 3.76
CA PRO A 178 13.93 0.62 3.98
C PRO A 178 14.70 0.69 5.31
N GLY A 179 15.03 1.90 5.76
CA GLY A 179 15.68 2.16 7.04
C GLY A 179 14.83 1.87 8.29
N ASP A 180 13.51 1.75 8.14
CA ASP A 180 12.60 1.38 9.24
C ASP A 180 12.67 -0.12 9.55
N VAL A 181 13.20 -0.92 8.62
CA VAL A 181 13.34 -2.37 8.76
C VAL A 181 14.60 -2.69 9.57
N LYS A 182 14.43 -2.91 10.88
CA LYS A 182 15.53 -3.04 11.84
C LYS A 182 16.42 -4.28 11.66
N THR A 183 15.96 -5.27 10.91
CA THR A 183 16.65 -6.55 10.72
C THR A 183 17.42 -6.65 9.40
N ILE A 184 17.33 -5.65 8.53
CA ILE A 184 18.07 -5.61 7.28
C ILE A 184 19.45 -4.99 7.51
N ILE A 185 20.49 -5.69 7.08
CA ILE A 185 21.84 -5.17 6.95
C ILE A 185 22.06 -4.91 5.46
N ASP A 186 22.03 -3.64 5.06
CA ASP A 186 22.35 -3.25 3.69
C ASP A 186 23.87 -3.16 3.50
N GLU A 187 24.48 -4.28 3.10
CA GLU A 187 25.93 -4.34 2.79
C GLU A 187 26.27 -3.54 1.51
N THR A 188 25.32 -3.33 0.64
CA THR A 188 25.54 -2.65 -0.66
C THR A 188 25.36 -1.14 -0.57
N ARG A 189 24.70 -0.65 0.48
CA ARG A 189 24.30 0.76 0.69
C ARG A 189 23.48 1.32 -0.48
N THR A 190 22.70 0.46 -1.14
CA THR A 190 21.84 0.82 -2.28
C THR A 190 20.38 1.06 -1.91
N LEU A 191 20.00 0.69 -0.68
CA LEU A 191 18.65 0.94 -0.13
C LEU A 191 18.65 2.33 0.55
N ASN A 192 18.47 3.38 -0.23
CA ASN A 192 18.27 4.75 0.26
C ASN A 192 16.81 5.14 0.13
#